data_0a02fd9d113f81269afc7073bbde7034
#
_entry.id   0a02fd9d113f81269afc7073bbde7034
#
_cell.length_a   1.000
_cell.length_b   1.000
_cell.length_c   1.000
_cell.angle_alpha   90.00
_cell.angle_beta   90.00
_cell.angle_gamma   90.00
#
_symmetry.space_group_name_H-M   'P 1'
#
loop_
_entity.id
_entity.type
_entity.pdbx_description
1 polymer ?
#
loop_
_entity_poly.entity_id
_entity_poly.type
_entity_poly.pdbx_seq_one_letter_code
_entity_poly.pdbx_strand_id
1 'polypeptide(L)'
;LVVGEKTSNNKIQLLGEMKGWAYQNTKGLQLDTMKVGKNANSNVGNLIWAATMAWALEETPCRSARLLAIFDENNQHEILQRYFRRRGFNTVRKVGSSPMDLPLRLVWGGAGAFMVGNCQRVFDRSYRSWSE
;
A
#
# COMPACT_ATOMS: atom_id res chain seq x y z
N LEU A 1 -2.56 5.82 -8.71
CA LEU A 1 -2.96 4.64 -9.50
C LEU A 1 -4.42 4.31 -9.25
N VAL A 2 -5.17 4.08 -10.31
CA VAL A 2 -6.61 3.83 -10.25
C VAL A 2 -6.92 2.55 -11.03
N VAL A 3 -7.78 1.69 -10.48
CA VAL A 3 -8.29 0.50 -11.14
C VAL A 3 -9.79 0.67 -11.37
N GLY A 4 -10.21 0.49 -12.62
CA GLY A 4 -11.60 0.58 -13.01
C GLY A 4 -12.03 -0.59 -13.86
N GLU A 5 -13.32 -0.78 -13.96
CA GLU A 5 -13.94 -1.80 -14.81
C GLU A 5 -14.91 -1.14 -15.79
N LYS A 6 -14.82 -1.56 -17.06
CA LYS A 6 -15.75 -1.07 -18.07
C LYS A 6 -17.08 -1.80 -17.95
N THR A 7 -18.16 -1.08 -17.75
CA THR A 7 -19.50 -1.66 -17.64
C THR A 7 -20.13 -1.85 -19.01
N SER A 8 -21.23 -2.60 -19.07
CA SER A 8 -21.98 -2.85 -20.30
C SER A 8 -22.52 -1.57 -20.98
N ASN A 9 -22.61 -0.46 -20.24
CA ASN A 9 -23.06 0.83 -20.74
C ASN A 9 -21.92 1.74 -21.20
N ASN A 10 -20.72 1.21 -21.42
CA ASN A 10 -19.51 1.97 -21.76
C ASN A 10 -19.08 3.00 -20.69
N LYS A 11 -19.56 2.85 -19.46
CA LYS A 11 -19.12 3.63 -18.31
C LYS A 11 -17.99 2.88 -17.60
N ILE A 12 -17.10 3.64 -16.95
CA ILE A 12 -16.02 3.06 -16.12
C ILE A 12 -16.47 3.10 -14.67
N GLN A 13 -16.54 1.92 -14.03
CA GLN A 13 -16.78 1.81 -12.61
C GLN A 13 -15.44 1.74 -11.88
N LEU A 14 -15.23 2.67 -10.93
CA LEU A 14 -14.00 2.69 -10.15
C LEU A 14 -14.00 1.55 -9.13
N LEU A 15 -13.01 0.68 -9.19
CA LEU A 15 -12.89 -0.48 -8.28
C LEU A 15 -11.89 -0.22 -7.15
N GLY A 16 -10.91 0.63 -7.37
CA GLY A 16 -9.94 0.94 -6.32
C GLY A 16 -8.90 1.96 -6.75
N GLU A 17 -8.15 2.45 -5.77
CA GLU A 17 -7.08 3.42 -6.01
C GLU A 17 -5.95 3.28 -4.99
N MET A 18 -4.76 3.69 -5.40
CA MET A 18 -3.57 3.79 -4.55
C MET A 18 -2.96 5.17 -4.73
N LYS A 19 -2.70 5.85 -3.62
CA LYS A 19 -2.04 7.17 -3.62
C LYS A 19 -0.75 7.10 -2.85
N GLY A 20 0.26 7.78 -3.35
CA GLY A 20 1.55 7.84 -2.71
C GLY A 20 2.50 8.75 -3.46
N TRP A 21 3.76 8.73 -3.06
CA TRP A 21 4.82 9.55 -3.62
C TRP A 21 6.04 8.71 -3.90
N ALA A 22 6.70 8.97 -5.02
CA ALA A 22 7.98 8.35 -5.35
C ALA A 22 9.06 9.43 -5.34
N TYR A 23 9.86 9.45 -4.27
CA TYR A 23 11.04 10.30 -4.21
C TYR A 23 12.16 9.68 -5.06
N GLN A 24 13.09 10.50 -5.53
CA GLN A 24 14.13 10.05 -6.46
C GLN A 24 15.30 9.35 -5.75
N ASN A 25 15.00 8.31 -4.98
CA ASN A 25 16.01 7.47 -4.31
C ASN A 25 15.47 6.05 -4.12
N THR A 26 16.35 5.11 -3.76
CA THR A 26 16.03 3.69 -3.69
C THR A 26 15.01 3.34 -2.59
N LYS A 27 14.88 4.17 -1.55
CA LYS A 27 13.95 3.96 -0.43
C LYS A 27 12.77 4.92 -0.48
N GLY A 28 12.49 5.49 -1.65
CA GLY A 28 11.65 6.66 -1.80
C GLY A 28 10.19 6.43 -2.10
N LEU A 29 9.69 5.20 -2.15
CA LEU A 29 8.28 4.97 -2.40
C LEU A 29 7.49 5.06 -1.09
N GLN A 30 6.65 6.09 -0.97
CA GLN A 30 5.80 6.30 0.19
C GLN A 30 4.34 6.09 -0.20
N LEU A 31 3.69 5.14 0.43
CA LEU A 31 2.29 4.79 0.16
C LEU A 31 1.40 5.41 1.22
N ASP A 32 0.50 6.31 0.79
CA ASP A 32 -0.33 7.09 1.72
C ASP A 32 -1.72 6.49 1.91
N THR A 33 -2.38 6.10 0.82
CA THR A 33 -3.77 5.67 0.87
C THR A 33 -4.03 4.59 -0.16
N MET A 34 -4.73 3.53 0.28
CA MET A 34 -5.27 2.50 -0.61
C MET A 34 -6.75 2.36 -0.33
N LYS A 35 -7.56 2.40 -1.37
CA LYS A 35 -9.00 2.20 -1.27
C LYS A 35 -9.44 1.14 -2.26
N VAL A 36 -10.30 0.23 -1.81
CA VAL A 36 -10.91 -0.80 -2.65
C VAL A 36 -12.42 -0.67 -2.50
N GLY A 37 -13.12 -0.62 -3.63
CA GLY A 37 -14.56 -0.45 -3.65
C GLY A 37 -15.31 -1.65 -3.07
N LYS A 38 -16.53 -1.42 -2.56
CA LYS A 38 -17.35 -2.46 -1.94
C LYS A 38 -17.72 -3.58 -2.91
N ASN A 39 -17.83 -3.26 -4.19
CA ASN A 39 -18.20 -4.22 -5.23
C ASN A 39 -16.99 -4.89 -5.89
N ALA A 40 -15.77 -4.58 -5.42
CA ALA A 40 -14.56 -5.17 -5.93
C ALA A 40 -14.32 -6.53 -5.27
N ASN A 41 -13.83 -7.50 -6.05
CA ASN A 41 -13.39 -8.76 -5.47
C ASN A 41 -11.98 -8.62 -4.88
N SER A 42 -11.51 -9.67 -4.17
CA SER A 42 -10.20 -9.65 -3.52
C SER A 42 -9.02 -9.46 -4.48
N ASN A 43 -9.20 -9.80 -5.76
CA ASN A 43 -8.15 -9.65 -6.77
C ASN A 43 -7.88 -8.19 -7.14
N VAL A 44 -8.81 -7.29 -6.91
CA VAL A 44 -8.57 -5.86 -7.17
C VAL A 44 -7.43 -5.33 -6.32
N GLY A 45 -7.38 -5.71 -5.04
CA GLY A 45 -6.27 -5.35 -4.17
C GLY A 45 -4.93 -5.88 -4.69
N ASN A 46 -4.88 -7.13 -5.09
CA ASN A 46 -3.68 -7.74 -5.67
C ASN A 46 -3.22 -7.02 -6.94
N LEU A 47 -4.17 -6.66 -7.80
CA LEU A 47 -3.86 -5.90 -9.03
C LEU A 47 -3.30 -4.52 -8.72
N ILE A 48 -3.87 -3.80 -7.75
CA ILE A 48 -3.40 -2.48 -7.33
C ILE A 48 -1.94 -2.58 -6.86
N TRP A 49 -1.63 -3.55 -6.00
CA TRP A 49 -0.27 -3.76 -5.51
C TRP A 49 0.70 -4.10 -6.64
N ALA A 50 0.33 -5.04 -7.51
CA ALA A 50 1.18 -5.44 -8.63
C ALA A 50 1.43 -4.28 -9.58
N ALA A 51 0.41 -3.53 -9.93
CA ALA A 51 0.54 -2.39 -10.85
C ALA A 51 1.35 -1.26 -10.23
N THR A 52 1.15 -0.96 -8.94
CA THR A 52 1.91 0.08 -8.23
C THR A 52 3.40 -0.27 -8.19
N MET A 53 3.72 -1.51 -7.86
CA MET A 53 5.12 -1.93 -7.77
C MET A 53 5.78 -2.06 -9.15
N ALA A 54 5.04 -2.51 -10.17
CA ALA A 54 5.54 -2.54 -11.54
C ALA A 54 5.90 -1.13 -12.01
N TRP A 55 5.03 -0.17 -11.77
CA TRP A 55 5.30 1.22 -12.09
C TRP A 55 6.55 1.74 -11.36
N ALA A 56 6.64 1.47 -10.05
CA ALA A 56 7.77 1.93 -9.25
C ALA A 56 9.09 1.34 -9.75
N LEU A 57 9.10 0.06 -10.09
CA LEU A 57 10.30 -0.63 -10.57
C LEU A 57 10.73 -0.16 -11.96
N GLU A 58 9.78 0.14 -12.84
CA GLU A 58 10.07 0.54 -14.23
C GLU A 58 10.34 2.03 -14.38
N GLU A 59 9.60 2.88 -13.66
CA GLU A 59 9.58 4.32 -13.91
C GLU A 59 10.30 5.14 -12.84
N THR A 60 10.76 4.51 -11.76
CA THR A 60 11.40 5.22 -10.64
C THR A 60 12.64 4.48 -10.16
N PRO A 61 13.55 5.17 -9.43
CA PRO A 61 14.67 4.48 -8.77
C PRO A 61 14.26 3.73 -7.50
N CYS A 62 12.99 3.81 -7.08
CA CYS A 62 12.52 3.23 -5.83
C CYS A 62 12.57 1.70 -5.87
N ARG A 63 13.19 1.10 -4.87
CA ARG A 63 13.27 -0.35 -4.70
C ARG A 63 12.72 -0.81 -3.36
N SER A 64 12.44 0.14 -2.46
CA SER A 64 11.85 -0.10 -1.15
C SER A 64 10.69 0.85 -0.94
N ALA A 65 9.58 0.31 -0.45
CA ALA A 65 8.36 1.07 -0.16
C ALA A 65 8.15 1.14 1.34
N ARG A 66 7.51 2.22 1.79
CA ARG A 66 7.19 2.42 3.20
C ARG A 66 5.74 2.85 3.35
N LEU A 67 5.13 2.42 4.45
CA LEU A 67 3.77 2.81 4.82
C LEU A 67 3.60 2.80 6.33
N LEU A 68 2.52 3.40 6.79
CA LEU A 68 2.10 3.32 8.18
C LEU A 68 0.75 2.63 8.25
N ALA A 69 0.71 1.47 8.93
CA ALA A 69 -0.54 0.78 9.24
C ALA A 69 -1.16 1.46 10.46
N ILE A 70 -2.17 2.29 10.25
CA ILE A 70 -2.77 3.15 11.27
C ILE A 70 -3.48 2.30 12.33
N PHE A 71 -3.29 2.64 13.60
CA PHE A 71 -4.05 2.08 14.71
C PHE A 71 -5.43 2.72 14.73
N ASP A 72 -6.48 1.92 14.63
CA ASP A 72 -7.85 2.39 14.76
C ASP A 72 -8.48 1.90 16.08
N GLU A 73 -9.65 2.45 16.40
CA GLU A 73 -10.36 2.15 17.65
C GLU A 73 -10.96 0.74 17.66
N ASN A 74 -11.04 0.08 16.51
CA ASN A 74 -11.68 -1.23 16.35
C ASN A 74 -10.70 -2.39 16.38
N ASN A 75 -9.46 -2.17 16.81
CA ASN A 75 -8.39 -3.17 16.86
C ASN A 75 -8.12 -3.85 15.50
N GLN A 76 -8.41 -3.17 14.40
CA GLN A 76 -8.15 -3.68 13.05
C GLN A 76 -6.67 -3.55 12.64
N HIS A 77 -5.86 -2.88 13.45
CA HIS A 77 -4.45 -2.68 13.14
C HIS A 77 -3.68 -4.01 13.02
N GLU A 78 -4.04 -5.03 13.80
CA GLU A 78 -3.41 -6.35 13.68
C GLU A 78 -3.78 -7.03 12.36
N ILE A 79 -5.03 -6.87 11.92
CA ILE A 79 -5.51 -7.40 10.65
C ILE A 79 -4.78 -6.71 9.51
N LEU A 80 -4.64 -5.38 9.57
CA LEU A 80 -3.91 -4.60 8.57
C LEU A 80 -2.44 -4.97 8.52
N GLN A 81 -1.77 -5.10 9.68
CA GLN A 81 -0.38 -5.50 9.72
C GLN A 81 -0.18 -6.89 9.11
N ARG A 82 -1.08 -7.83 9.41
CA ARG A 82 -1.04 -9.18 8.85
C ARG A 82 -1.22 -9.14 7.34
N TYR A 83 -2.15 -8.33 6.87
CA TYR A 83 -2.38 -8.13 5.44
C TYR A 83 -1.13 -7.62 4.74
N PHE A 84 -0.50 -6.57 5.28
CA PHE A 84 0.71 -6.01 4.68
C PHE A 84 1.90 -6.96 4.74
N ARG A 85 2.02 -7.76 5.81
CA ARG A 85 3.06 -8.80 5.88
C ARG A 85 2.91 -9.83 4.76
N ARG A 86 1.69 -10.21 4.44
CA ARG A 86 1.41 -11.13 3.34
C ARG A 86 1.80 -10.53 2.00
N ARG A 87 1.74 -9.21 1.87
CA ARG A 87 2.19 -8.52 0.66
C ARG A 87 3.71 -8.39 0.57
N GLY A 88 4.43 -8.61 1.65
CA GLY A 88 5.89 -8.54 1.69
C GLY A 88 6.46 -7.41 2.53
N PHE A 89 5.62 -6.74 3.32
CA PHE A 89 6.06 -5.68 4.24
C PHE A 89 6.43 -6.27 5.60
N ASN A 90 7.40 -5.62 6.25
CA ASN A 90 7.80 -5.97 7.61
C ASN A 90 7.67 -4.75 8.51
N THR A 91 7.21 -4.97 9.75
CA THR A 91 7.13 -3.90 10.73
C THR A 91 8.54 -3.53 11.21
N VAL A 92 8.89 -2.24 11.05
CA VAL A 92 10.18 -1.72 11.48
C VAL A 92 10.07 -1.17 12.91
N ARG A 93 9.01 -0.40 13.17
CA ARG A 93 8.77 0.17 14.49
C ARG A 93 7.31 0.55 14.64
N LYS A 94 6.87 0.72 15.90
CA LYS A 94 5.56 1.29 16.21
C LYS A 94 5.71 2.79 16.43
N VAL A 95 4.88 3.58 15.74
CA VAL A 95 4.84 5.03 15.87
C VAL A 95 3.73 5.37 16.87
N GLY A 96 4.10 5.94 18.00
CA GLY A 96 3.17 6.20 19.08
C GLY A 96 3.20 7.66 19.53
N SER A 97 2.98 7.87 20.84
CA SER A 97 2.94 9.20 21.46
C SER A 97 4.31 9.74 21.83
N SER A 98 5.39 9.00 21.60
CA SER A 98 6.75 9.47 21.90
C SER A 98 7.07 10.74 21.10
N PRO A 99 7.75 11.73 21.71
CA PRO A 99 8.18 12.93 20.97
C PRO A 99 9.07 12.61 19.76
N MET A 100 9.83 11.52 19.80
CA MET A 100 10.68 11.09 18.67
C MET A 100 9.84 10.62 17.48
N ASP A 101 8.59 10.25 17.71
CA ASP A 101 7.69 9.77 16.65
C ASP A 101 6.89 10.89 16.00
N LEU A 102 6.98 12.13 16.54
CA LEU A 102 6.19 13.25 16.04
C LEU A 102 6.38 13.52 14.55
N PRO A 103 7.60 13.52 13.98
CA PRO A 103 7.77 13.74 12.54
C PRO A 103 7.03 12.70 11.70
N LEU A 104 7.07 11.42 12.10
CA LEU A 104 6.38 10.36 11.39
C LEU A 104 4.86 10.49 11.52
N ARG A 105 4.38 10.88 12.70
CA ARG A 105 2.94 11.11 12.90
C ARG A 105 2.44 12.28 12.06
N LEU A 106 3.23 13.32 11.89
CA LEU A 106 2.86 14.45 11.04
C LEU A 106 2.79 14.06 9.57
N VAL A 107 3.74 13.24 9.12
CA VAL A 107 3.78 12.76 7.73
C VAL A 107 2.60 11.84 7.42
N TRP A 108 2.27 10.93 8.34
CA TRP A 108 1.28 9.88 8.09
C TRP A 108 -0.09 10.16 8.68
N GLY A 109 -0.23 11.20 9.50
CA GLY A 109 -1.50 11.63 10.06
C GLY A 109 -1.97 10.85 11.28
N GLY A 110 -1.10 10.07 11.94
CA GLY A 110 -1.49 9.34 13.13
C GLY A 110 -0.47 8.35 13.62
N ALA A 111 -0.82 7.62 14.67
CA ALA A 111 -0.02 6.54 15.23
C ALA A 111 -0.30 5.23 14.49
N GLY A 112 0.69 4.34 14.45
CA GLY A 112 0.54 3.07 13.78
C GLY A 112 1.83 2.26 13.73
N ALA A 113 1.85 1.19 12.94
CA ALA A 113 3.03 0.40 12.68
C ALA A 113 3.71 0.89 11.39
N PHE A 114 4.93 1.37 11.51
CA PHE A 114 5.74 1.76 10.37
C PHE A 114 6.29 0.50 9.71
N MET A 115 5.95 0.29 8.44
CA MET A 115 6.28 -0.92 7.72
C MET A 115 7.05 -0.59 6.44
N VAL A 116 8.00 -1.48 6.11
CA VAL A 116 8.84 -1.34 4.92
C VAL A 116 8.79 -2.65 4.15
N GLY A 117 8.73 -2.55 2.82
CA GLY A 117 8.73 -3.70 1.93
C GLY A 117 9.61 -3.49 0.72
N ASN A 118 10.18 -4.58 0.21
CA ASN A 118 10.94 -4.57 -1.03
C ASN A 118 9.95 -4.58 -2.20
N CYS A 119 10.08 -3.61 -3.12
CA CYS A 119 9.17 -3.45 -4.24
C CYS A 119 9.08 -4.69 -5.12
N GLN A 120 10.21 -5.35 -5.39
CA GLN A 120 10.21 -6.57 -6.21
C GLN A 120 9.48 -7.71 -5.52
N ARG A 121 9.69 -7.89 -4.22
CA ARG A 121 9.00 -8.92 -3.44
C ARG A 121 7.49 -8.68 -3.39
N VAL A 122 7.08 -7.45 -3.15
CA VAL A 122 5.66 -7.09 -3.13
C VAL A 122 5.03 -7.33 -4.49
N PHE A 123 5.74 -6.95 -5.56
CA PHE A 123 5.28 -7.22 -6.92
C PHE A 123 5.11 -8.72 -7.15
N ASP A 124 6.12 -9.52 -6.84
CA ASP A 124 6.09 -10.96 -7.10
C ASP A 124 4.94 -11.66 -6.37
N ARG A 125 4.74 -11.33 -5.10
CA ARG A 125 3.65 -11.90 -4.29
C ARG A 125 2.29 -11.48 -4.80
N SER A 126 2.13 -10.21 -5.12
CA SER A 126 0.84 -9.66 -5.56
C SER A 126 0.47 -10.13 -6.95
N TYR A 127 1.43 -10.19 -7.86
CA TYR A 127 1.21 -10.70 -9.21
C TYR A 127 0.83 -12.18 -9.18
N ARG A 128 1.52 -12.98 -8.37
CA ARG A 128 1.21 -14.41 -8.22
C ARG A 128 -0.21 -14.60 -7.71
N SER A 129 -0.60 -13.86 -6.67
CA SER A 129 -1.95 -13.95 -6.11
C SER A 129 -3.01 -13.49 -7.11
N TRP A 130 -2.71 -12.45 -7.90
CA TRP A 130 -3.62 -11.95 -8.90
C TRP A 130 -3.79 -12.91 -10.07
N SER A 131 -2.71 -13.55 -10.53
CA SER A 131 -2.73 -14.42 -11.71
C SER A 131 -3.26 -15.84 -11.42
N GLU A 132 -3.39 -16.21 -10.15
CA GLU A 132 -4.04 -17.47 -9.76
C GLU A 132 -5.58 -17.31 -9.80
#